data_6619a18d4a07828cbe8a411c82263906
#
_entry.id   6619a18d4a07828cbe8a411c82263906
#
_cell.length_a   1.000
_cell.length_b   1.000
_cell.length_c   1.000
_cell.angle_alpha   90.00
_cell.angle_beta   90.00
_cell.angle_gamma   90.00
#
_symmetry.space_group_name_H-M   'P 1'
#
loop_
_entity.id
_entity.type
_entity.pdbx_description
1 polymer ?
#
loop_
_entity_poly.entity_id
_entity_poly.type
_entity_poly.pdbx_seq_one_letter_code
_entity_poly.pdbx_strand_id
1 'polypeptide(L)'
;MDLTFQVSMKYCSLQHWTLFLSPVWKTQQWPQDWKRAVFIPIPKKGNAKECSNYYTIALISHTSKVMLKILQARLQQYVNCELPNVQAGFRKGRGTRDQMSNIHCIMEKSRDFQKNIYFCFIDYANTFDCVDHNKLWKILK
;
A
#
# COMPACT_ATOMS: atom_id res chain seq x y z
N MET A 1 11.61 6.80 -16.27
CA MET A 1 10.52 7.38 -15.46
C MET A 1 10.62 8.88 -15.68
N ASP A 2 9.71 9.42 -16.48
CA ASP A 2 9.84 10.80 -16.97
C ASP A 2 9.73 11.81 -15.82
N LEU A 3 10.83 12.48 -15.51
CA LEU A 3 10.91 13.57 -14.53
C LEU A 3 9.91 14.71 -14.86
N THR A 4 9.63 14.91 -16.14
CA THR A 4 8.64 15.88 -16.64
C THR A 4 7.23 15.59 -16.16
N PHE A 5 6.85 14.32 -16.06
CA PHE A 5 5.52 13.93 -15.58
C PHE A 5 5.37 14.10 -14.06
N GLN A 6 6.43 13.85 -13.30
CA GLN A 6 6.42 14.10 -11.84
C GLN A 6 6.34 15.61 -11.52
N VAL A 7 6.99 16.45 -12.30
CA VAL A 7 6.91 17.90 -12.14
C VAL A 7 5.52 18.41 -12.49
N SER A 8 4.91 17.92 -13.59
CA SER A 8 3.54 18.27 -14.00
C SER A 8 2.48 17.87 -12.93
N MET A 9 2.68 16.74 -12.23
CA MET A 9 1.79 16.35 -11.14
C MET A 9 1.83 17.27 -9.92
N LYS A 10 2.97 17.93 -9.65
CA LYS A 10 3.08 18.86 -8.51
C LYS A 10 2.34 20.18 -8.74
N TYR A 11 2.17 20.60 -9.98
CA TYR A 11 1.58 21.91 -10.33
C TYR A 11 0.15 21.84 -10.84
N CYS A 12 -0.35 20.65 -11.18
CA CYS A 12 -1.74 20.49 -11.58
C CYS A 12 -2.62 20.32 -10.34
N SER A 13 -3.47 21.30 -10.06
CA SER A 13 -4.39 21.23 -8.91
C SER A 13 -5.27 19.98 -9.01
N LEU A 14 -5.59 19.37 -7.89
CA LEU A 14 -6.51 18.22 -7.80
C LEU A 14 -7.83 18.46 -8.58
N GLN A 15 -8.23 19.71 -8.73
CA GLN A 15 -9.43 20.12 -9.48
C GLN A 15 -9.35 19.82 -10.97
N HIS A 16 -8.18 20.00 -11.61
CA HIS A 16 -7.99 19.66 -13.02
C HIS A 16 -8.10 18.15 -13.29
N TRP A 17 -7.55 17.35 -12.38
CA TRP A 17 -7.63 15.89 -12.49
C TRP A 17 -9.05 15.34 -12.24
N THR A 18 -9.81 15.98 -11.36
CA THR A 18 -11.22 15.60 -11.14
C THR A 18 -12.08 15.87 -12.38
N LEU A 19 -11.84 16.94 -13.10
CA LEU A 19 -12.49 17.24 -14.37
C LEU A 19 -12.13 16.20 -15.46
N PHE A 20 -10.86 15.85 -15.56
CA PHE A 20 -10.39 14.84 -16.53
C PHE A 20 -10.96 13.44 -16.24
N LEU A 21 -11.13 13.09 -14.98
CA LEU A 21 -11.68 11.80 -14.55
C LEU A 21 -13.20 11.77 -14.44
N SER A 22 -13.87 12.93 -14.58
CA SER A 22 -15.33 13.04 -14.47
C SER A 22 -16.10 12.16 -15.46
N PRO A 23 -15.68 11.99 -16.73
CA PRO A 23 -16.36 11.07 -17.65
C PRO A 23 -16.33 9.63 -17.17
N VAL A 24 -15.18 9.15 -16.69
CA VAL A 24 -15.01 7.79 -16.16
C VAL A 24 -15.88 7.58 -14.92
N TRP A 25 -15.96 8.61 -14.06
CA TRP A 25 -16.78 8.57 -12.86
C TRP A 25 -18.28 8.55 -13.18
N LYS A 26 -18.72 9.34 -14.17
CA LYS A 26 -20.12 9.40 -14.60
C LYS A 26 -20.57 8.13 -15.32
N THR A 27 -19.74 7.61 -16.21
CA THR A 27 -20.08 6.42 -17.01
C THR A 27 -19.84 5.11 -16.28
N GLN A 28 -19.06 5.14 -15.17
CA GLN A 28 -18.59 3.95 -14.45
C GLN A 28 -17.85 2.94 -15.35
N GLN A 29 -17.39 3.39 -16.51
CA GLN A 29 -16.66 2.55 -17.46
C GLN A 29 -15.18 2.95 -17.45
N TRP A 30 -14.33 1.98 -17.16
CA TRP A 30 -12.90 2.15 -17.21
C TRP A 30 -12.41 1.94 -18.66
N PRO A 31 -11.60 2.86 -19.20
CA PRO A 31 -10.92 2.64 -20.47
C PRO A 31 -10.12 1.33 -20.45
N GLN A 32 -10.09 0.62 -21.58
CA GLN A 32 -9.43 -0.68 -21.68
C GLN A 32 -7.93 -0.59 -21.33
N ASP A 33 -7.26 0.49 -21.74
CA ASP A 33 -5.85 0.71 -21.46
C ASP A 33 -5.55 0.90 -19.97
N TRP A 34 -6.54 1.31 -19.16
CA TRP A 34 -6.37 1.44 -17.72
C TRP A 34 -6.51 0.13 -16.97
N LYS A 35 -7.15 -0.86 -17.60
CA LYS A 35 -7.37 -2.20 -17.04
C LYS A 35 -6.16 -3.11 -17.24
N ARG A 36 -5.21 -2.72 -18.10
CA ARG A 36 -4.05 -3.53 -18.43
C ARG A 36 -2.87 -3.17 -17.52
N ALA A 37 -2.23 -4.19 -17.01
CA ALA A 37 -0.96 -4.07 -16.30
C ALA A 37 0.10 -4.93 -17.00
N VAL A 38 1.32 -4.44 -17.06
CA VAL A 38 2.49 -5.20 -17.50
C VAL A 38 3.26 -5.62 -16.26
N PHE A 39 3.44 -6.92 -16.08
CA PHE A 39 4.19 -7.46 -14.95
C PHE A 39 5.65 -7.63 -15.33
N ILE A 40 6.54 -7.05 -14.53
CA ILE A 40 7.99 -7.19 -14.68
C ILE A 40 8.49 -8.05 -13.52
N PRO A 41 9.05 -9.24 -13.81
CA PRO A 41 9.68 -10.07 -12.79
C PRO A 41 11.03 -9.47 -12.39
N ILE A 42 11.25 -9.28 -11.09
CA ILE A 42 12.52 -8.82 -10.55
C ILE A 42 13.12 -9.94 -9.69
N PRO A 43 14.37 -10.35 -9.94
CA PRO A 43 14.99 -11.42 -9.17
C PRO A 43 15.25 -10.97 -7.72
N LYS A 44 14.92 -11.83 -6.78
CA LYS A 44 15.37 -11.76 -5.39
C LYS A 44 16.82 -12.23 -5.29
N LYS A 45 17.48 -11.96 -4.16
CA LYS A 45 18.78 -12.57 -3.89
C LYS A 45 18.62 -14.08 -3.78
N GLY A 46 19.35 -14.83 -4.60
CA GLY A 46 19.30 -16.30 -4.62
C GLY A 46 19.41 -16.88 -6.01
N ASN A 47 18.92 -18.11 -6.18
CA ASN A 47 18.99 -18.84 -7.44
C ASN A 47 17.98 -18.26 -8.46
N ALA A 48 18.48 -17.64 -9.53
CA ALA A 48 17.65 -17.06 -10.59
C ALA A 48 16.89 -18.09 -11.44
N LYS A 49 17.15 -19.38 -11.26
CA LYS A 49 16.44 -20.46 -11.99
C LYS A 49 15.10 -20.85 -11.35
N GLU A 50 14.85 -20.42 -10.12
CA GLU A 50 13.62 -20.72 -9.40
C GLU A 50 12.60 -19.59 -9.51
N CYS A 51 11.39 -19.90 -9.98
CA CYS A 51 10.29 -18.91 -10.08
C CYS A 51 9.91 -18.26 -8.73
N SER A 52 10.08 -18.98 -7.63
CA SER A 52 9.85 -18.49 -6.28
C SER A 52 10.79 -17.36 -5.87
N ASN A 53 11.94 -17.24 -6.54
CA ASN A 53 12.95 -16.20 -6.30
C ASN A 53 12.69 -14.91 -7.09
N TYR A 54 11.49 -14.74 -7.62
CA TYR A 54 11.08 -13.50 -8.27
C TYR A 54 9.94 -12.84 -7.49
N TYR A 55 9.92 -11.52 -7.51
CA TYR A 55 8.73 -10.74 -7.20
C TYR A 55 8.33 -9.94 -8.43
N THR A 56 7.06 -9.72 -8.60
CA THR A 56 6.53 -9.02 -9.75
C THR A 56 6.20 -7.57 -9.43
N ILE A 57 6.59 -6.65 -10.30
CA ILE A 57 6.14 -5.27 -10.27
C ILE A 57 5.12 -5.07 -11.37
N ALA A 58 3.92 -4.63 -11.01
CA ALA A 58 2.88 -4.28 -11.96
C ALA A 58 3.07 -2.83 -12.45
N LEU A 59 3.31 -2.67 -13.74
CA LEU A 59 3.29 -1.37 -14.41
C LEU A 59 1.89 -1.10 -14.93
N ILE A 60 1.25 -0.10 -14.37
CA ILE A 60 -0.05 0.39 -14.79
C ILE A 60 0.08 1.77 -15.44
N SER A 61 -0.91 2.18 -16.22
CA SER A 61 -0.92 3.50 -16.87
C SER A 61 -0.82 4.64 -15.85
N HIS A 62 -0.24 5.75 -16.26
CA HIS A 62 -0.11 6.92 -15.39
C HIS A 62 -1.47 7.47 -14.95
N THR A 63 -2.45 7.41 -15.82
CA THR A 63 -3.83 7.84 -15.54
C THR A 63 -4.46 6.98 -14.45
N SER A 64 -4.28 5.66 -14.52
CA SER A 64 -4.73 4.74 -13.47
C SER A 64 -4.06 5.05 -12.13
N LYS A 65 -2.76 5.38 -12.12
CA LYS A 65 -2.04 5.78 -10.90
C LYS A 65 -2.61 7.06 -10.28
N VAL A 66 -2.99 8.03 -11.10
CA VAL A 66 -3.62 9.27 -10.62
C VAL A 66 -4.97 8.96 -9.97
N MET A 67 -5.81 8.17 -10.64
CA MET A 67 -7.10 7.75 -10.09
C MET A 67 -6.95 7.02 -8.76
N LEU A 68 -6.02 6.07 -8.68
CA LEU A 68 -5.74 5.35 -7.43
C LEU A 68 -5.30 6.29 -6.32
N LYS A 69 -4.48 7.33 -6.61
CA LYS A 69 -4.09 8.34 -5.60
C LYS A 69 -5.28 9.16 -5.11
N ILE A 70 -6.22 9.51 -5.99
CA ILE A 70 -7.44 10.24 -5.60
C ILE A 70 -8.29 9.36 -4.69
N LEU A 71 -8.49 8.09 -5.05
CA LEU A 71 -9.21 7.14 -4.21
C LEU A 71 -8.52 6.94 -2.86
N GLN A 72 -7.20 6.76 -2.87
CA GLN A 72 -6.40 6.64 -1.66
C GLN A 72 -6.58 7.85 -0.73
N ALA A 73 -6.51 9.07 -1.28
CA ALA A 73 -6.67 10.28 -0.49
C ALA A 73 -8.05 10.38 0.17
N ARG A 74 -9.10 9.94 -0.52
CA ARG A 74 -10.46 9.89 0.03
C ARG A 74 -10.62 8.81 1.09
N LEU A 75 -10.15 7.60 0.82
CA LEU A 75 -10.23 6.48 1.74
C LEU A 75 -9.38 6.68 2.99
N GLN A 76 -8.26 7.40 2.89
CA GLN A 76 -7.33 7.60 3.99
C GLN A 76 -7.98 8.23 5.22
N GLN A 77 -8.96 9.10 5.03
CA GLN A 77 -9.68 9.75 6.13
C GLN A 77 -10.47 8.72 6.95
N TYR A 78 -11.18 7.82 6.27
CA TYR A 78 -11.97 6.75 6.91
C TYR A 78 -11.06 5.68 7.53
N VAL A 79 -10.07 5.23 6.78
CA VAL A 79 -9.13 4.19 7.24
C VAL A 79 -8.39 4.62 8.51
N ASN A 80 -8.01 5.89 8.62
CA ASN A 80 -7.33 6.38 9.82
C ASN A 80 -8.21 6.31 11.10
N CYS A 81 -9.52 6.42 10.95
CA CYS A 81 -10.46 6.29 12.07
C CYS A 81 -10.69 4.83 12.48
N GLU A 82 -10.72 3.93 11.49
CA GLU A 82 -11.02 2.51 11.70
C GLU A 82 -9.80 1.68 12.14
N LEU A 83 -8.59 2.13 11.78
CA LEU A 83 -7.39 1.38 12.13
C LEU A 83 -7.09 1.46 13.63
N PRO A 84 -6.89 0.32 14.30
CA PRO A 84 -6.53 0.28 15.70
C PRO A 84 -5.19 0.98 15.97
N ASN A 85 -5.03 1.57 17.15
CA ASN A 85 -3.83 2.33 17.50
C ASN A 85 -2.54 1.50 17.52
N VAL A 86 -2.66 0.20 17.67
CA VAL A 86 -1.51 -0.73 17.63
C VAL A 86 -0.93 -0.91 16.24
N GLN A 87 -1.70 -0.63 15.19
CA GLN A 87 -1.20 -0.76 13.83
C GLN A 87 -0.30 0.41 13.45
N ALA A 88 0.94 0.10 13.06
CA ALA A 88 1.90 1.08 12.60
C ALA A 88 2.09 1.06 11.08
N GLY A 89 1.96 -0.11 10.44
CA GLY A 89 2.12 -0.25 9.00
C GLY A 89 1.13 0.60 8.20
N PHE A 90 1.64 1.27 7.15
CA PHE A 90 0.87 2.14 6.24
C PHE A 90 0.18 3.33 6.90
N ARG A 91 0.61 3.73 8.07
CA ARG A 91 0.05 4.83 8.84
C ARG A 91 0.99 6.04 8.84
N LYS A 92 0.47 7.22 8.52
CA LYS A 92 1.24 8.46 8.54
C LYS A 92 1.71 8.79 9.97
N GLY A 93 2.98 9.15 10.13
CA GLY A 93 3.57 9.47 11.43
C GLY A 93 3.90 8.26 12.30
N ARG A 94 3.76 7.04 11.79
CA ARG A 94 4.19 5.82 12.47
C ARG A 94 5.34 5.18 11.69
N GLY A 95 6.45 4.94 12.34
CA GLY A 95 7.65 4.38 11.73
C GLY A 95 8.14 3.12 12.41
N THR A 96 9.09 2.45 11.78
CA THR A 96 9.76 1.28 12.34
C THR A 96 10.46 1.62 13.66
N ARG A 97 11.02 2.83 13.77
CA ARG A 97 11.69 3.30 14.99
C ARG A 97 10.74 3.33 16.19
N ASP A 98 9.49 3.78 16.00
CA ASP A 98 8.49 3.81 17.07
C ASP A 98 8.15 2.41 17.55
N GLN A 99 8.03 1.45 16.61
CA GLN A 99 7.77 0.06 16.96
C GLN A 99 8.96 -0.61 17.68
N MET A 100 10.17 -0.29 17.27
CA MET A 100 11.38 -0.73 18.01
C MET A 100 11.38 -0.18 19.43
N SER A 101 11.08 1.10 19.63
CA SER A 101 10.97 1.70 20.97
C SER A 101 9.89 1.03 21.82
N ASN A 102 8.76 0.69 21.24
CA ASN A 102 7.70 -0.04 21.95
C ASN A 102 8.17 -1.41 22.42
N ILE A 103 8.88 -2.16 21.57
CA ILE A 103 9.45 -3.47 21.94
C ILE A 103 10.48 -3.30 23.07
N HIS A 104 11.35 -2.32 22.97
CA HIS A 104 12.32 -2.02 24.03
C HIS A 104 11.64 -1.71 25.36
N CYS A 105 10.62 -0.86 25.35
CA CYS A 105 9.85 -0.53 26.56
C CYS A 105 9.18 -1.78 27.20
N ILE A 106 8.64 -2.68 26.36
CA ILE A 106 8.05 -3.95 26.85
C ILE A 106 9.14 -4.84 27.47
N MET A 107 10.32 -4.92 26.85
CA MET A 107 11.44 -5.71 27.38
C MET A 107 11.96 -5.15 28.71
N GLU A 108 12.09 -3.83 28.84
CA GLU A 108 12.50 -3.17 30.08
C GLU A 108 11.50 -3.46 31.22
N LYS A 109 10.21 -3.22 30.96
CA LYS A 109 9.17 -3.53 31.94
C LYS A 109 9.13 -5.00 32.35
N SER A 110 9.30 -5.91 31.40
CA SER A 110 9.40 -7.34 31.71
C SER A 110 10.55 -7.66 32.66
N ARG A 111 11.68 -7.01 32.47
CA ARG A 111 12.86 -7.14 33.32
C ARG A 111 12.61 -6.59 34.73
N ASP A 112 12.00 -5.40 34.81
CA ASP A 112 11.66 -4.77 36.11
C ASP A 112 10.69 -5.63 36.93
N PHE A 113 9.74 -6.26 36.28
CA PHE A 113 8.77 -7.15 36.94
C PHE A 113 9.22 -8.62 37.02
N GLN A 114 10.44 -8.94 36.56
CA GLN A 114 10.98 -10.30 36.52
C GLN A 114 10.05 -11.32 35.84
N LYS A 115 9.33 -10.87 34.80
CA LYS A 115 8.41 -11.72 34.03
C LYS A 115 9.01 -12.12 32.70
N ASN A 116 8.94 -13.39 32.37
CA ASN A 116 9.35 -13.85 31.03
C ASN A 116 8.33 -13.40 30.00
N ILE A 117 8.82 -12.87 28.87
CA ILE A 117 8.03 -12.55 27.69
C ILE A 117 8.55 -13.35 26.50
N TYR A 118 7.64 -13.69 25.62
CA TYR A 118 7.94 -14.42 24.38
C TYR A 118 7.44 -13.59 23.20
N PHE A 119 8.29 -13.41 22.20
CA PHE A 119 7.93 -12.71 20.96
C PHE A 119 7.78 -13.72 19.84
N CYS A 120 6.72 -13.57 19.06
CA CYS A 120 6.52 -14.29 17.82
C CYS A 120 6.43 -13.28 16.68
N PHE A 121 7.33 -13.39 15.68
CA PHE A 121 7.34 -12.56 14.49
C PHE A 121 6.78 -13.36 13.32
N ILE A 122 5.74 -12.83 12.67
CA ILE A 122 5.11 -13.48 11.53
C ILE A 122 5.35 -12.60 10.30
N ASP A 123 6.03 -13.14 9.31
CA ASP A 123 6.28 -12.49 8.02
C ASP A 123 5.55 -13.25 6.91
N TYR A 124 4.72 -12.52 6.15
CA TYR A 124 3.95 -13.10 5.06
C TYR A 124 4.70 -12.95 3.74
N ALA A 125 4.95 -14.03 3.05
CA ALA A 125 5.72 -14.04 1.81
C ALA A 125 5.06 -13.25 0.66
N ASN A 126 3.73 -13.35 0.50
CA ASN A 126 2.97 -12.77 -0.61
C ASN A 126 1.62 -12.22 -0.16
N THR A 127 1.62 -11.30 0.79
CA THR A 127 0.39 -10.78 1.42
C THR A 127 -0.58 -10.18 0.42
N PHE A 128 -0.09 -9.37 -0.53
CA PHE A 128 -0.93 -8.65 -1.47
C PHE A 128 -1.51 -9.55 -2.57
N ASP A 129 -0.82 -10.63 -2.92
CA ASP A 129 -1.27 -11.57 -3.95
C ASP A 129 -2.36 -12.52 -3.43
N CYS A 130 -2.48 -12.65 -2.11
CA CYS A 130 -3.45 -13.55 -1.45
C CYS A 130 -4.73 -12.85 -1.01
N VAL A 131 -4.96 -11.59 -1.37
CA VAL A 131 -6.16 -10.84 -0.99
C VAL A 131 -7.41 -11.36 -1.71
N ASP A 132 -8.41 -11.79 -0.95
CA ASP A 132 -9.74 -12.11 -1.49
C ASP A 132 -10.48 -10.81 -1.84
N HIS A 133 -10.54 -10.48 -3.12
CA HIS A 133 -11.17 -9.26 -3.60
C HIS A 133 -12.67 -9.19 -3.28
N ASN A 134 -13.38 -10.32 -3.26
CA ASN A 134 -14.81 -10.35 -2.94
C ASN A 134 -15.06 -9.97 -1.47
N LYS A 135 -14.21 -10.44 -0.56
CA LYS A 135 -14.26 -10.04 0.85
C LYS A 135 -13.88 -8.58 1.02
N LEU A 136 -12.83 -8.13 0.32
CA LEU A 136 -12.41 -6.74 0.35
C LEU A 136 -13.54 -5.78 -0.06
N TRP A 137 -14.25 -6.08 -1.13
CA TRP A 137 -15.39 -5.26 -1.57
C TRP A 137 -16.57 -5.26 -0.61
N LYS A 138 -16.77 -6.34 0.15
CA LYS A 138 -17.80 -6.39 1.20
C LYS A 138 -17.46 -5.48 2.38
N ILE A 139 -16.18 -5.34 2.70
CA ILE A 139 -15.71 -4.47 3.80
C ILE A 139 -15.76 -2.99 3.38
N LEU A 140 -15.54 -2.69 2.09
CA LEU A 140 -15.52 -1.32 1.57
C LEU A 140 -16.93 -0.77 1.22
N LYS A 141 -17.98 -1.56 1.34
CA LYS A 141 -19.38 -1.14 1.19
C LYS A 141 -19.93 -0.61 2.49
#